data_3b91ed905d6cfb1992b86f7a493a92e4
#
_entry.id   3b91ed905d6cfb1992b86f7a493a92e4
#
_cell.length_a   1.000
_cell.length_b   1.000
_cell.length_c   1.000
_cell.angle_alpha   90.00
_cell.angle_beta   90.00
_cell.angle_gamma   90.00
#
_symmetry.space_group_name_H-M   'P 1'
#
loop_
_entity.id
_entity.type
_entity.pdbx_description
1 polymer ?
#
loop_
_entity_poly.entity_id
_entity_poly.type
_entity_poly.pdbx_seq_one_letter_code
_entity_poly.pdbx_strand_id
1 'polypeptide(L)'
;MMANRHRIPVVTNSERLAQAGALFSVIPDVNGIGQQAATLANQIVNDDTDFGGITFTPEIPNVIFNAQTQRTIGLELDPFAEGFVDTWVR
;
A
#
# COMPACT_ATOMS: atom_id res chain seq x y z
N MET A 1 -10.41 9.37 15.10
CA MET A 1 -11.33 9.03 13.98
C MET A 1 -12.62 8.46 14.55
N MET A 2 -13.76 8.90 14.03
CA MET A 2 -15.08 8.49 14.56
C MET A 2 -15.31 6.97 14.47
N ALA A 3 -14.84 6.35 13.40
CA ALA A 3 -14.98 4.90 13.21
C ALA A 3 -14.35 4.11 14.37
N ASN A 4 -13.27 4.60 14.98
CA ASN A 4 -12.60 3.93 16.07
C ASN A 4 -13.45 3.92 17.34
N ARG A 5 -14.25 4.96 17.54
CA ARG A 5 -15.18 5.03 18.69
C ARG A 5 -16.24 3.95 18.61
N HIS A 6 -16.60 3.52 17.43
CA HIS A 6 -17.60 2.48 17.19
C HIS A 6 -16.96 1.13 16.88
N ARG A 7 -15.63 1.01 17.00
CA ARG A 7 -14.87 -0.20 16.71
C ARG A 7 -15.06 -0.70 15.28
N ILE A 8 -15.15 0.25 14.33
CA ILE A 8 -15.31 -0.06 12.91
C ILE A 8 -13.96 0.05 12.24
N PRO A 9 -13.44 -1.03 11.60
CA PRO A 9 -12.18 -0.94 10.87
C PRO A 9 -12.35 -0.12 9.59
N VAL A 10 -11.39 0.76 9.33
CA VAL A 10 -11.36 1.60 8.12
C VAL A 10 -10.13 1.25 7.31
N VAL A 11 -10.33 0.95 6.04
CA VAL A 11 -9.25 0.62 5.08
C VAL A 11 -9.19 1.75 4.07
N THR A 12 -7.97 2.24 3.78
CA THR A 12 -7.78 3.36 2.86
C THR A 12 -6.61 3.12 1.91
N ASN A 13 -6.43 4.05 0.97
CA ASN A 13 -5.25 4.10 0.11
C ASN A 13 -4.39 5.33 0.44
N SER A 14 -4.52 5.88 1.64
CA SER A 14 -3.85 7.11 2.06
C SER A 14 -3.01 6.87 3.31
N GLU A 15 -1.71 7.15 3.22
CA GLU A 15 -0.82 7.10 4.38
C GLU A 15 -1.29 8.06 5.47
N ARG A 16 -1.72 9.25 5.07
CA ARG A 16 -2.22 10.26 6.00
C ARG A 16 -3.39 9.74 6.83
N LEU A 17 -4.33 9.03 6.21
CA LEU A 17 -5.47 8.48 6.92
C LEU A 17 -5.08 7.31 7.82
N ALA A 18 -4.06 6.52 7.44
CA ALA A 18 -3.55 5.49 8.32
C ALA A 18 -2.97 6.10 9.59
N GLN A 19 -2.22 7.19 9.47
CA GLN A 19 -1.67 7.90 10.62
C GLN A 19 -2.77 8.58 11.45
N ALA A 20 -3.86 8.99 10.81
CA ALA A 20 -5.00 9.62 11.48
C ALA A 20 -5.92 8.61 12.19
N GLY A 21 -5.69 7.31 12.03
CA GLY A 21 -6.42 6.29 12.75
C GLY A 21 -7.12 5.23 11.90
N ALA A 22 -7.00 5.27 10.58
CA ALA A 22 -7.48 4.16 9.75
C ALA A 22 -6.71 2.88 10.12
N LEU A 23 -7.39 1.73 10.07
CA LEU A 23 -6.79 0.47 10.48
C LEU A 23 -5.59 0.11 9.63
N PHE A 24 -5.76 0.13 8.31
CA PHE A 24 -4.62 -0.03 7.42
C PHE A 24 -4.84 0.67 6.08
N SER A 25 -3.73 0.90 5.38
CA SER A 25 -3.72 1.50 4.05
C SER A 25 -2.88 0.67 3.11
N VAL A 26 -3.36 0.53 1.88
CA VAL A 26 -2.62 -0.08 0.77
C VAL A 26 -2.25 1.02 -0.19
N ILE A 27 -0.96 1.35 -0.26
CA ILE A 27 -0.48 2.53 -0.98
C ILE A 27 0.40 2.09 -2.15
N PRO A 28 0.13 2.58 -3.38
CA PRO A 28 1.03 2.31 -4.50
C PRO A 28 2.44 2.84 -4.21
N ASP A 29 3.45 2.08 -4.58
CA ASP A 29 4.82 2.54 -4.50
C ASP A 29 5.11 3.47 -5.67
N VAL A 30 4.93 4.77 -5.46
CA VAL A 30 5.06 5.79 -6.51
C VAL A 30 6.46 5.82 -7.10
N ASN A 31 7.49 5.64 -6.26
CA ASN A 31 8.87 5.60 -6.74
C ASN A 31 9.12 4.36 -7.61
N GLY A 32 8.62 3.21 -7.18
CA GLY A 32 8.74 1.97 -7.96
C GLY A 32 8.00 2.06 -9.29
N ILE A 33 6.82 2.66 -9.29
CA ILE A 33 6.05 2.88 -10.53
C ILE A 33 6.84 3.78 -11.49
N GLY A 34 7.42 4.87 -10.97
CA GLY A 34 8.24 5.77 -11.78
C GLY A 34 9.45 5.09 -12.37
N GLN A 35 10.15 4.27 -11.59
CA GLN A 35 11.31 3.51 -12.06
C GLN A 35 10.92 2.49 -13.13
N GLN A 36 9.80 1.79 -12.93
CA GLN A 36 9.28 0.85 -13.91
C GLN A 36 8.96 1.54 -15.23
N ALA A 37 8.30 2.69 -15.18
CA ALA A 37 7.96 3.46 -16.37
C ALA A 37 9.22 3.93 -17.09
N ALA A 38 10.23 4.40 -16.37
CA ALA A 38 11.49 4.83 -16.96
C ALA A 38 12.23 3.67 -17.62
N THR A 39 12.25 2.50 -17.00
CA THR A 39 12.87 1.29 -17.56
C THR A 39 12.18 0.88 -18.85
N LEU A 40 10.86 0.88 -18.88
CA LEU A 40 10.09 0.54 -20.08
C LEU A 40 10.33 1.54 -21.21
N ALA A 41 10.36 2.84 -20.88
CA ALA A 41 10.65 3.88 -21.86
C ALA A 41 12.05 3.70 -22.47
N ASN A 42 13.05 3.39 -21.64
CA ASN A 42 14.41 3.14 -22.08
C ASN A 42 14.48 1.94 -23.04
N GLN A 43 13.78 0.87 -22.74
CA GLN A 43 13.74 -0.31 -23.60
C GLN A 43 13.13 -0.01 -24.96
N ILE A 44 12.08 0.83 -25.00
CA ILE A 44 11.44 1.23 -26.24
C ILE A 44 12.38 2.09 -27.09
N VAL A 45 13.05 3.07 -26.47
CA VAL A 45 13.88 4.06 -27.18
C VAL A 45 15.23 3.49 -27.56
N ASN A 46 15.91 2.79 -26.65
CA ASN A 46 17.29 2.37 -26.84
C ASN A 46 17.41 0.94 -27.39
N ASP A 47 16.50 0.05 -27.00
CA ASP A 47 16.57 -1.36 -27.37
C ASP A 47 15.56 -1.73 -28.46
N ASP A 48 14.78 -0.75 -28.93
CA ASP A 48 13.76 -0.93 -29.98
C ASP A 48 12.77 -2.05 -29.66
N THR A 49 12.44 -2.18 -28.36
CA THR A 49 11.49 -3.18 -27.90
C THR A 49 10.06 -2.69 -28.13
N ASP A 50 9.22 -3.56 -28.69
CA ASP A 50 7.82 -3.27 -28.94
C ASP A 50 6.94 -3.96 -27.87
N PHE A 51 6.31 -3.16 -27.02
CA PHE A 51 5.37 -3.62 -26.01
C PHE A 51 3.91 -3.38 -26.43
N GLY A 52 3.64 -3.13 -27.71
CA GLY A 52 2.29 -2.76 -28.17
C GLY A 52 1.22 -3.73 -27.69
N GLY A 53 0.19 -3.18 -27.06
CA GLY A 53 -0.95 -3.97 -26.56
C GLY A 53 -0.70 -4.66 -25.24
N ILE A 54 0.45 -4.51 -24.62
CA ILE A 54 0.75 -5.11 -23.31
C ILE A 54 0.49 -4.10 -22.21
N THR A 55 -0.25 -4.53 -21.18
CA THR A 55 -0.48 -3.72 -19.98
C THR A 55 0.44 -4.21 -18.86
N PHE A 56 1.16 -3.28 -18.26
CA PHE A 56 2.07 -3.57 -17.14
C PHE A 56 1.41 -3.11 -15.84
N THR A 57 1.44 -3.99 -14.83
CA THR A 57 0.94 -3.64 -13.50
C THR A 57 2.07 -3.11 -12.63
N PRO A 58 1.79 -2.17 -11.70
CA PRO A 58 2.78 -1.75 -10.72
C PRO A 58 3.25 -2.92 -9.86
N GLU A 59 4.46 -2.81 -9.35
CA GLU A 59 4.98 -3.77 -8.39
C GLU A 59 4.21 -3.68 -7.06
N ILE A 60 4.58 -4.56 -6.13
CA ILE A 60 3.88 -4.75 -4.85
C ILE A 60 3.63 -3.43 -4.13
N PRO A 61 2.38 -3.13 -3.74
CA PRO A 61 2.08 -1.91 -3.00
C PRO A 61 2.64 -1.96 -1.59
N ASN A 62 2.77 -0.78 -0.96
CA ASN A 62 3.18 -0.64 0.41
C ASN A 62 1.97 -0.81 1.32
N VAL A 63 2.05 -1.69 2.31
CA VAL A 63 0.97 -1.92 3.27
C VAL A 63 1.34 -1.27 4.61
N ILE A 64 0.53 -0.30 5.04
CA ILE A 64 0.70 0.41 6.30
C ILE A 64 -0.41 -0.03 7.25
N PHE A 65 -0.04 -0.46 8.45
CA PHE A 65 -0.99 -0.95 9.45
C PHE A 65 -0.86 -0.12 10.73
N ASN A 66 -2.00 0.34 11.26
CA ASN A 66 -2.02 1.12 12.49
C ASN A 66 -2.27 0.19 13.68
N ALA A 67 -1.20 -0.12 14.42
CA ALA A 67 -1.28 -1.01 15.57
C ALA A 67 -2.05 -0.37 16.74
N GLN A 68 -1.99 0.94 16.87
CA GLN A 68 -2.74 1.65 17.91
C GLN A 68 -4.24 1.52 17.67
N THR A 69 -4.68 1.70 16.43
CA THR A 69 -6.08 1.52 16.06
C THR A 69 -6.53 0.07 16.25
N GLN A 70 -5.66 -0.88 15.89
CA GLN A 70 -5.94 -2.31 16.13
C GLN A 70 -6.28 -2.56 17.59
N ARG A 71 -5.49 -2.03 18.52
CA ARG A 71 -5.73 -2.19 19.94
C ARG A 71 -7.01 -1.49 20.38
N THR A 72 -7.26 -0.30 19.84
CA THR A 72 -8.44 0.50 20.18
C THR A 72 -9.74 -0.20 19.81
N ILE A 73 -9.79 -0.82 18.64
CA ILE A 73 -11.01 -1.52 18.20
C ILE A 73 -11.07 -2.96 18.67
N GLY A 74 -10.03 -3.48 19.34
CA GLY A 74 -10.03 -4.81 19.91
C GLY A 74 -9.83 -5.93 18.90
N LEU A 75 -9.17 -5.65 17.77
CA LEU A 75 -8.92 -6.63 16.72
C LEU A 75 -7.63 -7.40 16.99
N GLU A 76 -7.68 -8.72 16.84
CA GLU A 76 -6.49 -9.54 16.85
C GLU A 76 -6.04 -9.83 15.42
N LEU A 77 -4.74 -9.66 15.16
CA LEU A 77 -4.17 -9.89 13.83
C LEU A 77 -3.48 -11.26 13.81
N ASP A 78 -3.84 -12.07 12.82
CA ASP A 78 -3.18 -13.36 12.59
C ASP A 78 -1.69 -13.12 12.31
N PRO A 79 -0.77 -13.90 12.94
CA PRO A 79 0.66 -13.74 12.67
C PRO A 79 1.03 -13.88 11.19
N PHE A 80 0.29 -14.68 10.43
CA PHE A 80 0.49 -14.79 8.99
C PHE A 80 0.22 -13.45 8.28
N ALA A 81 -0.84 -12.76 8.70
CA ALA A 81 -1.20 -11.46 8.13
C ALA A 81 -0.17 -10.39 8.49
N GLU A 82 0.48 -10.48 9.65
CA GLU A 82 1.53 -9.54 10.04
C GLU A 82 2.68 -9.50 9.05
N GLY A 83 2.95 -10.62 8.38
CA GLY A 83 4.02 -10.72 7.39
C GLY A 83 3.79 -9.85 6.15
N PHE A 84 2.56 -9.41 5.90
CA PHE A 84 2.24 -8.55 4.76
C PHE A 84 2.35 -7.06 5.07
N VAL A 85 2.62 -6.69 6.32
CA VAL A 85 2.69 -5.29 6.73
C VAL A 85 4.12 -4.78 6.50
N ASP A 86 4.23 -3.71 5.71
CA ASP A 86 5.53 -3.09 5.41
C ASP A 86 5.89 -2.01 6.44
N THR A 87 4.88 -1.27 6.90
CA THR A 87 5.09 -0.15 7.83
C THR A 87 4.04 -0.20 8.92
N TRP A 88 4.47 -0.04 10.16
CA TRP A 88 3.59 -0.02 11.33
C TRP A 88 3.45 1.40 11.87
N VAL A 89 2.23 1.84 12.10
CA VAL A 89 1.94 3.02 12.92
C VAL A 89 1.67 2.53 14.33
N ARG A 90 2.56 2.86 15.25
CA ARG A 90 2.46 2.39 16.64
C ARG A 90 2.01 3.52 17.55
#